data_1c6e230cc77378083275a6dd67c1a8c0
#
_entry.id   1c6e230cc77378083275a6dd67c1a8c0
#
_cell.length_a   1.000
_cell.length_b   1.000
_cell.length_c   1.000
_cell.angle_alpha   90.00
_cell.angle_beta   90.00
_cell.angle_gamma   90.00
#
_symmetry.space_group_name_H-M   'P 1'
#
loop_
_entity.id
_entity.type
_entity.pdbx_description
1 polymer ?
#
loop_
_entity_poly.entity_id
_entity_poly.type
_entity_poly.pdbx_seq_one_letter_code
_entity_poly.pdbx_strand_id
1 'polypeptide(L)'
;MATTGSAIDSDESFAKSAGKQLAIYALYTLIFLTVLIYVFSIVAGRTGGGASGGAVDSANNSITITLRQEPPQLDAGRATDASSFVVLAHVMEGLLAYDDNMQLIPGMAERWEIREDGATFWIREEARWSNGDPVTAHDFEFAWKRVVDPDTASEYAFILYPILNAEAVTQGELPKEMLGVQAVDDRTLEVQFAQPTPYFAKLVAFVTFLPLQQEFYESTNGRYGADADEMLYNGPYVLDEWVHGASMLWYKNPGY
;
A
#
# COMPACT_ATOMS: atom_id res chain seq x y z
N MET A 1 -46.87 -69.60 -42.05
CA MET A 1 -46.39 -69.42 -40.72
C MET A 1 -44.86 -69.41 -40.73
N ALA A 2 -44.17 -68.27 -40.87
CA ALA A 2 -42.73 -68.11 -40.66
C ALA A 2 -42.31 -66.66 -41.01
N THR A 3 -42.50 -65.67 -40.14
CA THR A 3 -41.87 -64.34 -40.28
C THR A 3 -41.79 -63.52 -38.98
N THR A 4 -41.76 -64.17 -37.85
CA THR A 4 -41.64 -63.42 -36.52
C THR A 4 -40.26 -63.55 -35.85
N GLY A 5 -39.30 -64.31 -36.35
CA GLY A 5 -37.99 -64.50 -35.71
C GLY A 5 -36.93 -63.46 -36.06
N SER A 6 -37.05 -62.76 -37.20
CA SER A 6 -35.98 -61.90 -37.70
C SER A 6 -35.98 -60.49 -37.13
N ALA A 7 -37.10 -59.97 -36.63
CA ALA A 7 -37.21 -58.62 -36.08
C ALA A 7 -36.71 -58.53 -34.62
N ILE A 8 -36.88 -59.61 -33.87
CA ILE A 8 -36.46 -59.66 -32.44
C ILE A 8 -34.93 -59.73 -32.31
N ASP A 9 -34.24 -60.42 -33.22
CA ASP A 9 -32.79 -60.57 -33.21
C ASP A 9 -32.05 -59.31 -33.61
N SER A 10 -32.66 -58.46 -34.46
CA SER A 10 -32.12 -57.15 -34.87
C SER A 10 -32.23 -56.11 -33.74
N ASP A 11 -33.32 -56.09 -32.99
CA ASP A 11 -33.51 -55.17 -31.87
C ASP A 11 -32.56 -55.49 -30.67
N GLU A 12 -32.34 -56.79 -30.42
CA GLU A 12 -31.38 -57.19 -29.34
C GLU A 12 -29.93 -56.85 -29.69
N SER A 13 -29.56 -56.99 -30.99
CA SER A 13 -28.22 -56.65 -31.45
C SER A 13 -27.98 -55.14 -31.42
N PHE A 14 -29.01 -54.35 -31.79
CA PHE A 14 -28.98 -52.89 -31.75
C PHE A 14 -28.89 -52.38 -30.31
N ALA A 15 -29.66 -52.92 -29.37
CA ALA A 15 -29.62 -52.60 -27.97
C ALA A 15 -28.26 -52.92 -27.33
N LYS A 16 -27.63 -54.05 -27.70
CA LYS A 16 -26.27 -54.41 -27.25
C LYS A 16 -25.20 -53.49 -27.79
N SER A 17 -25.33 -53.05 -29.06
CA SER A 17 -24.44 -52.09 -29.69
C SER A 17 -24.57 -50.70 -29.09
N ALA A 18 -25.79 -50.20 -28.86
CA ALA A 18 -26.06 -48.92 -28.23
C ALA A 18 -25.55 -48.90 -26.76
N GLY A 19 -25.74 -49.99 -26.02
CA GLY A 19 -25.23 -50.14 -24.68
C GLY A 19 -23.70 -50.09 -24.60
N LYS A 20 -22.98 -50.72 -25.55
CA LYS A 20 -21.52 -50.63 -25.65
C LYS A 20 -21.05 -49.18 -25.96
N GLN A 21 -21.72 -48.51 -26.89
CA GLN A 21 -21.39 -47.11 -27.20
C GLN A 21 -21.60 -46.18 -25.99
N LEU A 22 -22.70 -46.35 -25.28
CA LEU A 22 -23.02 -45.59 -24.09
C LEU A 22 -21.99 -45.83 -22.97
N ALA A 23 -21.54 -47.07 -22.77
CA ALA A 23 -20.50 -47.42 -21.84
C ALA A 23 -19.14 -46.79 -22.20
N ILE A 24 -18.81 -46.73 -23.49
CA ILE A 24 -17.59 -46.10 -24.02
C ILE A 24 -17.64 -44.57 -23.79
N TYR A 25 -18.76 -43.92 -24.05
CA TYR A 25 -18.91 -42.47 -23.78
C TYR A 25 -18.88 -42.19 -22.28
N ALA A 26 -19.50 -43.01 -21.45
CA ALA A 26 -19.42 -42.87 -20.01
C ALA A 26 -17.98 -43.03 -19.50
N LEU A 27 -17.18 -43.94 -20.06
CA LEU A 27 -15.78 -44.07 -19.72
C LEU A 27 -14.96 -42.84 -20.13
N TYR A 28 -15.18 -42.30 -21.34
CA TYR A 28 -14.48 -41.08 -21.78
C TYR A 28 -14.84 -39.87 -20.96
N THR A 29 -16.11 -39.69 -20.57
CA THR A 29 -16.53 -38.61 -19.67
C THR A 29 -15.92 -38.76 -18.29
N LEU A 30 -15.81 -39.98 -17.76
CA LEU A 30 -15.16 -40.23 -16.47
C LEU A 30 -13.66 -39.89 -16.52
N ILE A 31 -12.96 -40.31 -17.57
CA ILE A 31 -11.54 -39.99 -17.80
C ILE A 31 -11.36 -38.47 -17.93
N PHE A 32 -12.21 -37.82 -18.71
CA PHE A 32 -12.15 -36.35 -18.86
C PHE A 32 -12.36 -35.62 -17.54
N LEU A 33 -13.34 -36.02 -16.72
CA LEU A 33 -13.61 -35.44 -15.42
C LEU A 33 -12.43 -35.68 -14.46
N THR A 34 -11.84 -36.87 -14.45
CA THR A 34 -10.67 -37.14 -13.59
C THR A 34 -9.45 -36.31 -14.00
N VAL A 35 -9.20 -36.16 -15.32
CA VAL A 35 -8.13 -35.29 -15.80
C VAL A 35 -8.42 -33.82 -15.47
N LEU A 36 -9.66 -33.38 -15.60
CA LEU A 36 -10.07 -32.03 -15.25
C LEU A 36 -9.86 -31.74 -13.75
N ILE A 37 -10.31 -32.66 -12.88
CA ILE A 37 -10.11 -32.56 -11.42
C ILE A 37 -8.60 -32.56 -11.07
N TYR A 38 -7.80 -33.37 -11.76
CA TYR A 38 -6.36 -33.43 -11.54
C TYR A 38 -5.68 -32.11 -11.95
N VAL A 39 -6.05 -31.56 -13.12
CA VAL A 39 -5.56 -30.24 -13.58
C VAL A 39 -5.98 -29.13 -12.60
N PHE A 40 -7.26 -29.13 -12.19
CA PHE A 40 -7.73 -28.17 -11.19
C PHE A 40 -6.99 -28.32 -9.86
N SER A 41 -6.69 -29.54 -9.41
CA SER A 41 -5.90 -29.78 -8.20
C SER A 41 -4.49 -29.25 -8.30
N ILE A 42 -3.82 -29.38 -9.46
CA ILE A 42 -2.49 -28.81 -9.69
C ILE A 42 -2.55 -27.26 -9.71
N VAL A 43 -3.54 -26.69 -10.40
CA VAL A 43 -3.73 -25.25 -10.48
C VAL A 43 -4.09 -24.70 -9.09
N ALA A 44 -5.01 -25.31 -8.38
CA ALA A 44 -5.38 -24.92 -7.01
C ALA A 44 -4.20 -25.07 -6.04
N GLY A 45 -3.35 -26.11 -6.19
CA GLY A 45 -2.12 -26.27 -5.42
C GLY A 45 -1.03 -25.25 -5.73
N ARG A 46 -1.07 -24.61 -6.93
CA ARG A 46 -0.14 -23.54 -7.31
C ARG A 46 -0.68 -22.13 -7.02
N THR A 47 -2.00 -21.95 -7.03
CA THR A 47 -2.67 -20.68 -6.71
C THR A 47 -3.19 -20.63 -5.28
N GLY A 48 -3.36 -21.78 -4.63
CA GLY A 48 -3.78 -21.91 -3.26
C GLY A 48 -2.58 -22.15 -2.35
N GLY A 49 -1.81 -21.13 -2.09
CA GLY A 49 -1.02 -21.06 -0.87
C GLY A 49 -2.01 -21.27 0.29
N GLY A 50 -1.97 -22.46 0.89
CA GLY A 50 -3.01 -23.03 1.73
C GLY A 50 -3.59 -22.07 2.76
N ALA A 51 -4.86 -21.86 2.67
CA ALA A 51 -5.70 -21.27 3.72
C ALA A 51 -5.84 -22.20 4.95
N SER A 52 -4.78 -22.86 5.37
CA SER A 52 -4.71 -23.62 6.64
C SER A 52 -3.54 -23.19 7.53
N GLY A 53 -2.72 -22.24 7.07
CA GLY A 53 -1.80 -21.50 7.94
C GLY A 53 -2.51 -20.28 8.50
N GLY A 54 -2.49 -20.02 9.80
CA GLY A 54 -2.95 -18.76 10.38
C GLY A 54 -2.27 -17.55 9.70
N ALA A 55 -2.77 -16.34 9.93
CA ALA A 55 -2.16 -15.13 9.40
C ALA A 55 -0.64 -15.02 9.65
N VAL A 56 -0.13 -15.73 10.67
CA VAL A 56 1.27 -15.79 11.08
C VAL A 56 1.88 -17.14 10.69
N ASP A 57 2.93 -17.11 9.87
CA ASP A 57 3.80 -18.24 9.56
C ASP A 57 5.14 -18.08 10.30
N SER A 58 5.24 -18.72 11.47
CA SER A 58 6.42 -18.64 12.30
C SER A 58 7.64 -19.37 11.70
N ALA A 59 7.43 -20.31 10.78
CA ALA A 59 8.53 -21.03 10.14
C ALA A 59 9.29 -20.14 9.15
N ASN A 60 8.57 -19.26 8.46
CA ASN A 60 9.13 -18.31 7.49
C ASN A 60 9.21 -16.88 8.05
N ASN A 61 8.89 -16.69 9.33
CA ASN A 61 8.86 -15.37 9.97
C ASN A 61 8.06 -14.36 9.16
N SER A 62 6.87 -14.76 8.68
CA SER A 62 6.01 -13.96 7.85
C SER A 62 4.59 -13.83 8.38
N ILE A 63 3.93 -12.74 8.03
CA ILE A 63 2.53 -12.47 8.35
C ILE A 63 1.83 -12.12 7.05
N THR A 64 0.67 -12.75 6.81
CA THR A 64 -0.19 -12.41 5.68
C THR A 64 -1.41 -11.63 6.17
N ILE A 65 -1.61 -10.44 5.63
CA ILE A 65 -2.80 -9.62 5.92
C ILE A 65 -3.61 -9.43 4.63
N THR A 66 -4.91 -9.23 4.78
CA THR A 66 -5.80 -8.98 3.63
C THR A 66 -6.12 -7.48 3.57
N LEU A 67 -5.82 -6.85 2.45
CA LEU A 67 -6.34 -5.53 2.12
C LEU A 67 -7.74 -5.68 1.50
N ARG A 68 -8.67 -4.78 1.83
CA ARG A 68 -10.04 -4.80 1.30
C ARG A 68 -10.10 -4.48 -0.19
N GLN A 69 -9.20 -3.65 -0.63
CA GLN A 69 -9.02 -3.23 -2.02
C GLN A 69 -7.56 -2.86 -2.24
N GLU A 70 -7.14 -2.87 -3.48
CA GLU A 70 -5.83 -2.38 -3.87
C GLU A 70 -5.72 -0.87 -3.64
N PRO A 71 -4.60 -0.36 -3.09
CA PRO A 71 -4.31 1.06 -3.05
C PRO A 71 -4.27 1.64 -4.48
N PRO A 72 -4.97 2.74 -4.77
CA PRO A 72 -4.88 3.39 -6.08
C PRO A 72 -3.48 3.96 -6.36
N GLN A 73 -2.79 4.40 -5.31
CA GLN A 73 -1.44 4.96 -5.32
C GLN A 73 -0.90 5.06 -3.89
N LEU A 74 0.42 5.16 -3.76
CA LEU A 74 1.11 5.30 -2.46
C LEU A 74 1.81 6.67 -2.31
N ASP A 75 1.31 7.70 -2.97
CA ASP A 75 1.73 9.08 -2.76
C ASP A 75 0.98 9.67 -1.56
N ALA A 76 1.66 9.85 -0.43
CA ALA A 76 1.07 10.34 0.82
C ALA A 76 0.41 11.72 0.69
N GLY A 77 0.94 12.58 -0.17
CA GLY A 77 0.37 13.92 -0.45
C GLY A 77 -0.94 13.87 -1.25
N ARG A 78 -1.28 12.72 -1.85
CA ARG A 78 -2.47 12.56 -2.71
C ARG A 78 -3.38 11.42 -2.28
N ALA A 79 -2.93 10.53 -1.40
CA ALA A 79 -3.70 9.39 -0.93
C ALA A 79 -4.91 9.84 -0.11
N THR A 80 -6.08 9.23 -0.37
CA THR A 80 -7.34 9.55 0.31
C THR A 80 -8.07 8.32 0.83
N ASP A 81 -7.61 7.11 0.48
CA ASP A 81 -8.27 5.86 0.80
C ASP A 81 -7.59 5.10 1.93
N ALA A 82 -8.38 4.28 2.61
CA ALA A 82 -7.91 3.52 3.78
C ALA A 82 -6.84 2.46 3.44
N SER A 83 -6.85 1.89 2.23
CA SER A 83 -5.87 0.88 1.83
C SER A 83 -4.48 1.51 1.65
N SER A 84 -4.41 2.67 0.98
CA SER A 84 -3.17 3.45 0.86
C SER A 84 -2.64 3.84 2.23
N PHE A 85 -3.50 4.31 3.15
CA PHE A 85 -3.09 4.69 4.51
C PHE A 85 -2.53 3.51 5.30
N VAL A 86 -3.14 2.32 5.18
CA VAL A 86 -2.62 1.10 5.83
C VAL A 86 -1.23 0.76 5.30
N VAL A 87 -1.02 0.78 3.99
CA VAL A 87 0.30 0.49 3.40
C VAL A 87 1.32 1.54 3.84
N LEU A 88 1.02 2.82 3.65
CA LEU A 88 1.91 3.94 3.99
C LEU A 88 2.31 3.90 5.47
N ALA A 89 1.39 3.60 6.40
CA ALA A 89 1.69 3.48 7.82
C ALA A 89 2.68 2.35 8.17
N HIS A 90 2.89 1.37 7.29
CA HIS A 90 3.86 0.30 7.49
C HIS A 90 5.22 0.59 6.84
N VAL A 91 5.23 1.34 5.75
CA VAL A 91 6.46 1.55 4.96
C VAL A 91 7.05 2.95 5.11
N MET A 92 6.30 3.87 5.73
CA MET A 92 6.72 5.24 5.97
C MET A 92 6.55 5.60 7.44
N GLU A 93 7.36 6.54 7.93
CA GLU A 93 7.25 7.12 9.28
C GLU A 93 7.29 8.65 9.21
N GLY A 94 6.36 9.28 9.95
CA GLY A 94 6.28 10.73 10.08
C GLY A 94 7.16 11.30 11.19
N LEU A 95 7.03 12.60 11.47
CA LEU A 95 7.73 13.24 12.61
C LEU A 95 7.39 12.56 13.94
N LEU A 96 6.11 12.28 14.14
CA LEU A 96 5.57 11.61 15.32
C LEU A 96 4.71 10.42 14.90
N ALA A 97 4.56 9.45 15.80
CA ALA A 97 3.72 8.28 15.62
C ALA A 97 2.78 8.10 16.83
N TYR A 98 1.85 7.16 16.73
CA TYR A 98 1.02 6.70 17.85
C TYR A 98 1.45 5.32 18.30
N ASP A 99 1.52 5.11 19.63
CA ASP A 99 1.67 3.79 20.20
C ASP A 99 0.32 3.03 20.27
N ASP A 100 0.35 1.79 20.76
CA ASP A 100 -0.84 0.94 20.92
C ASP A 100 -1.90 1.52 21.88
N ASN A 101 -1.54 2.50 22.69
CA ASN A 101 -2.44 3.20 23.63
C ASN A 101 -2.92 4.54 23.06
N MET A 102 -2.65 4.82 21.77
CA MET A 102 -2.97 6.09 21.11
C MET A 102 -2.27 7.30 21.76
N GLN A 103 -1.08 7.08 22.34
CA GLN A 103 -0.22 8.15 22.84
C GLN A 103 0.77 8.54 21.76
N LEU A 104 1.04 9.85 21.63
CA LEU A 104 2.08 10.34 20.73
C LEU A 104 3.46 9.93 21.22
N ILE A 105 4.22 9.34 20.33
CA ILE A 105 5.61 8.94 20.56
C ILE A 105 6.51 9.56 19.49
N PRO A 106 7.84 9.68 19.73
CA PRO A 106 8.81 10.02 18.70
C PRO A 106 8.71 9.09 17.49
N GLY A 107 8.78 9.67 16.29
CA GLY A 107 8.98 8.97 15.03
C GLY A 107 10.34 9.39 14.45
N MET A 108 10.34 10.06 13.28
CA MET A 108 11.56 10.65 12.71
C MET A 108 12.07 11.83 13.57
N ALA A 109 11.21 12.54 14.30
CA ALA A 109 11.64 13.52 15.28
C ALA A 109 11.90 12.86 16.64
N GLU A 110 13.13 13.00 17.15
CA GLU A 110 13.49 12.57 18.51
C GLU A 110 12.92 13.49 19.59
N ARG A 111 12.62 14.74 19.24
CA ARG A 111 12.13 15.79 20.13
C ARG A 111 11.32 16.82 19.37
N TRP A 112 10.34 17.43 20.02
CA TRP A 112 9.56 18.55 19.49
C TRP A 112 9.15 19.53 20.57
N GLU A 113 8.81 20.74 20.15
CA GLU A 113 8.28 21.80 20.99
C GLU A 113 7.11 22.47 20.26
N ILE A 114 5.97 22.61 20.96
CA ILE A 114 4.81 23.35 20.45
C ILE A 114 4.71 24.65 21.23
N ARG A 115 4.70 25.76 20.51
CA ARG A 115 4.52 27.12 21.04
C ARG A 115 3.18 27.68 20.56
N GLU A 116 2.81 28.85 21.05
CA GLU A 116 1.58 29.53 20.64
C GLU A 116 1.60 29.93 19.16
N ASP A 117 2.75 30.33 18.65
CA ASP A 117 2.99 30.84 17.30
C ASP A 117 3.61 29.82 16.33
N GLY A 118 3.95 28.61 16.78
CA GLY A 118 4.62 27.64 15.94
C GLY A 118 5.04 26.36 16.63
N ALA A 119 5.84 25.59 15.91
CA ALA A 119 6.44 24.35 16.41
C ALA A 119 7.87 24.20 15.89
N THR A 120 8.68 23.46 16.64
CA THR A 120 10.01 23.03 16.20
C THR A 120 10.15 21.53 16.40
N PHE A 121 10.68 20.83 15.39
CA PHE A 121 10.95 19.40 15.45
C PHE A 121 12.43 19.17 15.17
N TRP A 122 13.03 18.22 15.89
CA TRP A 122 14.43 17.82 15.70
C TRP A 122 14.49 16.39 15.23
N ILE A 123 14.98 16.20 14.00
CA ILE A 123 15.09 14.90 13.34
C ILE A 123 16.23 14.10 13.99
N ARG A 124 15.99 12.81 14.27
CA ARG A 124 17.00 11.91 14.84
C ARG A 124 18.14 11.68 13.86
N GLU A 125 19.37 11.53 14.36
CA GLU A 125 20.59 11.42 13.53
C GLU A 125 20.63 10.13 12.69
N GLU A 126 20.08 9.05 13.22
CA GLU A 126 20.04 7.73 12.59
C GLU A 126 18.91 7.56 11.57
N ALA A 127 18.03 8.55 11.40
CA ALA A 127 16.94 8.47 10.43
C ALA A 127 17.48 8.28 9.00
N ARG A 128 17.02 7.21 8.32
CA ARG A 128 17.48 6.86 6.96
C ARG A 128 16.32 6.51 6.06
N TRP A 129 16.51 6.85 4.80
CA TRP A 129 15.74 6.29 3.69
C TRP A 129 16.24 4.87 3.35
N SER A 130 15.42 4.09 2.67
CA SER A 130 15.76 2.71 2.24
C SER A 130 16.95 2.61 1.29
N ASN A 131 17.31 3.70 0.63
CA ASN A 131 18.54 3.81 -0.19
C ASN A 131 19.80 4.15 0.63
N GLY A 132 19.65 4.38 1.93
CA GLY A 132 20.74 4.71 2.85
C GLY A 132 20.97 6.22 3.08
N ASP A 133 20.31 7.08 2.31
CA ASP A 133 20.40 8.53 2.49
C ASP A 133 19.80 8.95 3.85
N PRO A 134 20.29 10.04 4.47
CA PRO A 134 19.66 10.56 5.68
C PRO A 134 18.24 11.08 5.38
N VAL A 135 17.30 10.86 6.30
CA VAL A 135 16.04 11.61 6.33
C VAL A 135 16.32 12.95 6.98
N THR A 136 15.95 14.03 6.32
CA THR A 136 16.25 15.38 6.76
C THR A 136 15.01 16.24 6.96
N ALA A 137 15.15 17.39 7.61
CA ALA A 137 14.09 18.40 7.72
C ALA A 137 13.65 18.93 6.34
N HIS A 138 14.56 18.96 5.35
CA HIS A 138 14.25 19.35 3.97
C HIS A 138 13.24 18.42 3.30
N ASP A 139 13.24 17.12 3.63
CA ASP A 139 12.29 16.16 3.08
C ASP A 139 10.86 16.44 3.56
N PHE A 140 10.71 16.90 4.81
CA PHE A 140 9.42 17.35 5.35
C PHE A 140 9.00 18.69 4.77
N GLU A 141 9.91 19.65 4.68
CA GLU A 141 9.65 20.96 4.06
C GLU A 141 9.16 20.81 2.62
N PHE A 142 9.88 20.02 1.82
CA PHE A 142 9.51 19.73 0.43
C PHE A 142 8.14 19.06 0.33
N ALA A 143 7.91 17.99 1.13
CA ALA A 143 6.65 17.25 1.14
C ALA A 143 5.46 18.17 1.45
N TRP A 144 5.54 19.00 2.49
CA TRP A 144 4.44 19.84 2.93
C TRP A 144 4.17 21.00 1.97
N LYS A 145 5.21 21.61 1.39
CA LYS A 145 5.08 22.59 0.33
C LYS A 145 4.40 22.02 -0.91
N ARG A 146 4.71 20.75 -1.24
CA ARG A 146 4.06 20.04 -2.33
C ARG A 146 2.58 19.74 -2.04
N VAL A 147 2.23 19.36 -0.80
CA VAL A 147 0.83 19.07 -0.43
C VAL A 147 -0.07 20.28 -0.64
N VAL A 148 0.38 21.47 -0.28
CA VAL A 148 -0.42 22.71 -0.44
C VAL A 148 -0.31 23.33 -1.82
N ASP A 149 0.59 22.84 -2.68
CA ASP A 149 0.73 23.29 -4.07
C ASP A 149 -0.52 22.89 -4.87
N PRO A 150 -1.26 23.85 -5.50
CA PRO A 150 -2.44 23.55 -6.32
C PRO A 150 -2.17 22.49 -7.41
N ASP A 151 -0.95 22.46 -7.97
CA ASP A 151 -0.56 21.51 -9.01
C ASP A 151 -0.53 20.06 -8.50
N THR A 152 -0.39 19.85 -7.21
CA THR A 152 -0.48 18.52 -6.58
C THR A 152 -1.91 18.01 -6.51
N ALA A 153 -2.89 18.93 -6.43
CA ALA A 153 -4.31 18.61 -6.28
C ALA A 153 -4.60 17.68 -5.07
N SER A 154 -3.95 17.95 -3.93
CA SER A 154 -4.15 17.19 -2.70
C SER A 154 -5.52 17.47 -2.11
N GLU A 155 -6.36 16.43 -1.98
CA GLU A 155 -7.68 16.56 -1.33
C GLU A 155 -7.56 16.81 0.19
N TYR A 156 -6.43 16.45 0.79
CA TYR A 156 -6.17 16.65 2.23
C TYR A 156 -5.30 17.88 2.54
N ALA A 157 -5.03 18.76 1.57
CA ALA A 157 -4.27 19.99 1.80
C ALA A 157 -4.82 20.85 2.96
N PHE A 158 -6.14 20.83 3.18
CA PHE A 158 -6.81 21.56 4.26
C PHE A 158 -6.32 21.18 5.67
N ILE A 159 -5.75 19.98 5.87
CA ILE A 159 -5.21 19.56 7.16
C ILE A 159 -3.97 20.40 7.52
N LEU A 160 -3.28 20.97 6.53
CA LEU A 160 -2.12 21.84 6.72
C LEU A 160 -2.50 23.30 6.98
N TYR A 161 -3.78 23.71 6.90
CA TYR A 161 -4.22 25.10 7.09
C TYR A 161 -3.86 25.74 8.45
N PRO A 162 -3.61 25.00 9.54
CA PRO A 162 -3.01 25.58 10.73
C PRO A 162 -1.61 26.21 10.51
N ILE A 163 -0.90 25.82 9.45
CA ILE A 163 0.41 26.39 9.10
C ILE A 163 0.18 27.73 8.39
N LEU A 164 0.99 28.73 8.73
CA LEU A 164 0.93 30.07 8.14
C LEU A 164 0.94 29.98 6.60
N ASN A 165 0.05 30.74 5.96
CA ASN A 165 -0.14 30.81 4.51
C ASN A 165 -0.63 29.55 3.79
N ALA A 166 -0.84 28.41 4.48
CA ALA A 166 -1.19 27.17 3.82
C ALA A 166 -2.48 27.28 2.99
N GLU A 167 -3.52 27.92 3.50
CA GLU A 167 -4.78 28.13 2.78
C GLU A 167 -4.60 29.01 1.55
N ALA A 168 -3.93 30.16 1.67
CA ALA A 168 -3.68 31.07 0.54
C ALA A 168 -2.80 30.42 -0.55
N VAL A 169 -1.83 29.59 -0.16
CA VAL A 169 -1.04 28.81 -1.13
C VAL A 169 -1.93 27.78 -1.84
N THR A 170 -2.75 27.04 -1.11
CA THR A 170 -3.66 26.03 -1.71
C THR A 170 -4.67 26.66 -2.67
N GLN A 171 -5.07 27.91 -2.43
CA GLN A 171 -5.95 28.69 -3.32
C GLN A 171 -5.21 29.34 -4.50
N GLY A 172 -3.89 29.19 -4.57
CA GLY A 172 -3.06 29.80 -5.61
C GLY A 172 -2.85 31.31 -5.47
N GLU A 173 -3.17 31.87 -4.30
CA GLU A 173 -2.98 33.30 -4.00
C GLU A 173 -1.53 33.63 -3.65
N LEU A 174 -0.80 32.67 -3.10
CA LEU A 174 0.61 32.77 -2.74
C LEU A 174 1.41 31.58 -3.33
N PRO A 175 2.70 31.78 -3.64
CA PRO A 175 3.56 30.68 -4.04
C PRO A 175 3.85 29.76 -2.85
N LYS A 176 4.09 28.47 -3.11
CA LYS A 176 4.31 27.44 -2.09
C LYS A 176 5.51 27.71 -1.16
N GLU A 177 6.48 28.47 -1.64
CA GLU A 177 7.65 28.92 -0.88
C GLU A 177 7.28 29.79 0.31
N MET A 178 6.07 30.42 0.28
CA MET A 178 5.55 31.24 1.38
C MET A 178 4.85 30.44 2.49
N LEU A 179 4.74 29.12 2.35
CA LEU A 179 4.26 28.26 3.43
C LEU A 179 5.13 28.44 4.68
N GLY A 180 4.50 28.61 5.84
CA GLY A 180 5.18 28.81 7.12
C GLY A 180 5.89 27.52 7.63
N VAL A 181 6.68 26.86 6.80
CA VAL A 181 7.54 25.73 7.14
C VAL A 181 8.93 25.97 6.59
N GLN A 182 9.96 25.67 7.39
CA GLN A 182 11.35 25.85 7.00
C GLN A 182 12.27 24.83 7.66
N ALA A 183 13.10 24.15 6.88
CA ALA A 183 14.27 23.45 7.37
C ALA A 183 15.37 24.47 7.66
N VAL A 184 15.68 24.69 8.93
CA VAL A 184 16.75 25.62 9.38
C VAL A 184 18.12 25.02 9.11
N ASP A 185 18.19 23.70 9.24
CA ASP A 185 19.32 22.83 8.92
C ASP A 185 18.78 21.42 8.62
N ASP A 186 19.66 20.47 8.34
CA ASP A 186 19.27 19.09 7.98
C ASP A 186 18.40 18.40 9.04
N ARG A 187 18.47 18.85 10.30
CA ARG A 187 17.81 18.19 11.43
C ARG A 187 16.75 19.03 12.13
N THR A 188 16.63 20.31 11.80
CA THR A 188 15.72 21.22 12.47
C THR A 188 14.66 21.73 11.53
N LEU A 189 13.40 21.35 11.78
CA LEU A 189 12.22 21.82 11.07
C LEU A 189 11.46 22.82 11.94
N GLU A 190 11.30 24.04 11.46
CA GLU A 190 10.48 25.07 12.08
C GLU A 190 9.16 25.25 11.33
N VAL A 191 8.09 25.42 12.09
CA VAL A 191 6.74 25.64 11.59
C VAL A 191 6.16 26.88 12.25
N GLN A 192 5.62 27.79 11.45
CA GLN A 192 4.86 28.97 11.91
C GLN A 192 3.37 28.69 11.77
N PHE A 193 2.59 29.04 12.79
CA PHE A 193 1.15 28.84 12.78
C PHE A 193 0.40 30.09 12.29
N ALA A 194 -0.69 29.85 11.55
CA ALA A 194 -1.64 30.90 11.20
C ALA A 194 -2.43 31.40 12.42
N GLN A 195 -2.64 30.51 13.39
CA GLN A 195 -3.29 30.75 14.69
C GLN A 195 -2.81 29.73 15.71
N PRO A 196 -2.97 30.00 17.02
CA PRO A 196 -2.58 29.05 18.08
C PRO A 196 -3.16 27.65 17.85
N THR A 197 -2.30 26.64 17.69
CA THR A 197 -2.68 25.26 17.33
C THR A 197 -2.05 24.24 18.30
N PRO A 198 -2.56 24.14 19.54
CA PRO A 198 -1.97 23.26 20.56
C PRO A 198 -2.07 21.76 20.21
N TYR A 199 -2.91 21.38 19.26
CA TYR A 199 -3.07 20.00 18.78
C TYR A 199 -2.19 19.66 17.59
N PHE A 200 -1.30 20.56 17.16
CA PHE A 200 -0.48 20.36 15.94
C PHE A 200 0.37 19.08 15.98
N ALA A 201 0.90 18.72 17.16
CA ALA A 201 1.62 17.46 17.34
C ALA A 201 0.78 16.22 16.93
N LYS A 202 -0.54 16.26 17.08
CA LYS A 202 -1.43 15.17 16.64
C LYS A 202 -1.64 15.16 15.13
N LEU A 203 -1.59 16.30 14.49
CA LEU A 203 -1.75 16.42 13.03
C LEU A 203 -0.54 15.82 12.31
N VAL A 204 0.68 16.09 12.78
CA VAL A 204 1.91 15.62 12.10
C VAL A 204 2.13 14.10 12.17
N ALA A 205 1.32 13.38 12.94
CA ALA A 205 1.26 11.92 12.91
C ALA A 205 0.32 11.38 11.80
N PHE A 206 -0.34 12.25 11.05
CA PHE A 206 -1.21 11.84 9.95
C PHE A 206 -0.44 11.67 8.65
N VAL A 207 -0.89 10.73 7.81
CA VAL A 207 -0.21 10.28 6.58
C VAL A 207 0.17 11.42 5.63
N THR A 208 -0.66 12.45 5.51
CA THR A 208 -0.40 13.60 4.63
C THR A 208 0.86 14.41 5.04
N PHE A 209 1.32 14.27 6.29
CA PHE A 209 2.53 14.92 6.80
C PHE A 209 3.82 14.09 6.64
N LEU A 210 3.77 12.92 5.98
CA LEU A 210 4.94 12.09 5.72
C LEU A 210 5.98 12.81 4.87
N PRO A 211 7.28 12.51 5.08
CA PRO A 211 8.36 13.12 4.32
C PRO A 211 8.43 12.61 2.89
N LEU A 212 9.11 13.37 2.03
CA LEU A 212 9.34 13.02 0.64
C LEU A 212 10.72 13.52 0.21
N GLN A 213 11.61 12.62 -0.21
CA GLN A 213 12.92 13.02 -0.72
C GLN A 213 12.76 13.65 -2.11
N GLN A 214 13.14 14.91 -2.23
CA GLN A 214 12.93 15.70 -3.45
C GLN A 214 13.62 15.08 -4.67
N GLU A 215 14.90 14.75 -4.57
CA GLU A 215 15.68 14.21 -5.68
C GLU A 215 15.08 12.91 -6.22
N PHE A 216 14.71 12.00 -5.33
CA PHE A 216 14.05 10.76 -5.73
C PHE A 216 12.68 11.02 -6.37
N TYR A 217 11.85 11.87 -5.76
CA TYR A 217 10.54 12.24 -6.32
C TYR A 217 10.66 12.77 -7.75
N GLU A 218 11.59 13.70 -7.99
CA GLU A 218 11.81 14.28 -9.30
C GLU A 218 12.32 13.23 -10.31
N SER A 219 13.13 12.27 -9.87
CA SER A 219 13.64 11.17 -10.72
C SER A 219 12.55 10.24 -11.23
N THR A 220 11.43 10.10 -10.51
CA THR A 220 10.31 9.23 -10.92
C THR A 220 9.50 9.77 -12.10
N ASN A 221 9.73 11.03 -12.51
CA ASN A 221 9.03 11.67 -13.63
C ASN A 221 7.49 11.59 -13.52
N GLY A 222 6.96 11.80 -12.33
CA GLY A 222 5.53 11.80 -12.02
C GLY A 222 4.93 10.41 -11.72
N ARG A 223 5.76 9.38 -11.58
CA ARG A 223 5.33 8.01 -11.22
C ARG A 223 5.44 7.70 -9.73
N TYR A 224 5.86 8.65 -8.90
CA TYR A 224 6.01 8.42 -7.46
C TYR A 224 4.75 7.77 -6.85
N GLY A 225 4.96 6.67 -6.14
CA GLY A 225 3.90 5.91 -5.49
C GLY A 225 3.07 5.02 -6.43
N ALA A 226 3.47 4.85 -7.69
CA ALA A 226 2.75 4.00 -8.65
C ALA A 226 3.18 2.52 -8.57
N ASP A 227 4.41 2.25 -8.16
CA ASP A 227 4.99 0.91 -8.04
C ASP A 227 5.97 0.85 -6.86
N ALA A 228 6.42 -0.35 -6.51
CA ALA A 228 7.33 -0.56 -5.37
C ALA A 228 8.70 0.13 -5.56
N ASP A 229 9.22 0.15 -6.76
CA ASP A 229 10.48 0.80 -7.13
C ASP A 229 10.35 2.31 -7.41
N GLU A 230 9.13 2.83 -7.43
CA GLU A 230 8.83 4.25 -7.59
C GLU A 230 8.59 4.95 -6.22
N MET A 231 9.15 4.38 -5.14
CA MET A 231 9.10 4.94 -3.78
C MET A 231 10.42 4.74 -3.04
N LEU A 232 10.73 5.66 -2.12
CA LEU A 232 11.66 5.43 -1.02
C LEU A 232 10.88 5.23 0.27
N TYR A 233 11.43 4.44 1.16
CA TYR A 233 10.83 4.01 2.41
C TYR A 233 11.68 4.46 3.58
N ASN A 234 11.07 4.99 4.62
CA ASN A 234 11.74 5.39 5.86
C ASN A 234 11.12 4.74 7.09
N GLY A 235 10.12 3.88 6.90
CA GLY A 235 9.43 3.15 7.96
C GLY A 235 10.01 1.77 8.23
N PRO A 236 9.33 0.97 9.11
CA PRO A 236 9.83 -0.33 9.55
C PRO A 236 9.85 -1.41 8.48
N TYR A 237 9.13 -1.23 7.37
CA TYR A 237 9.09 -2.16 6.24
C TYR A 237 9.40 -1.47 4.92
N VAL A 238 9.87 -2.25 3.95
CA VAL A 238 10.07 -1.88 2.55
C VAL A 238 9.13 -2.72 1.71
N LEU A 239 8.41 -2.10 0.79
CA LEU A 239 7.64 -2.79 -0.23
C LEU A 239 8.62 -3.30 -1.30
N ASP A 240 8.75 -4.62 -1.42
CA ASP A 240 9.67 -5.28 -2.35
C ASP A 240 9.01 -5.55 -3.70
N GLU A 241 7.76 -5.98 -3.66
CA GLU A 241 7.00 -6.30 -4.87
C GLU A 241 5.55 -5.84 -4.74
N TRP A 242 5.04 -5.25 -5.79
CA TRP A 242 3.62 -4.93 -5.94
C TRP A 242 3.08 -5.53 -7.24
N VAL A 243 2.37 -6.66 -7.12
CA VAL A 243 1.63 -7.26 -8.23
C VAL A 243 0.21 -6.72 -8.21
N HIS A 244 -0.05 -5.74 -9.07
CA HIS A 244 -1.33 -5.03 -9.14
C HIS A 244 -2.51 -5.98 -9.29
N GLY A 245 -3.54 -5.77 -8.48
CA GLY A 245 -4.73 -6.62 -8.41
C GLY A 245 -4.54 -7.98 -7.75
N ALA A 246 -3.35 -8.28 -7.19
CA ALA A 246 -3.03 -9.59 -6.63
C ALA A 246 -2.40 -9.56 -5.23
N SER A 247 -1.20 -8.98 -5.08
CA SER A 247 -0.45 -9.06 -3.83
C SER A 247 0.61 -7.99 -3.70
N MET A 248 0.99 -7.70 -2.45
CA MET A 248 2.16 -6.91 -2.09
C MET A 248 3.06 -7.76 -1.20
N LEU A 249 4.36 -7.72 -1.42
CA LEU A 249 5.36 -8.37 -0.59
C LEU A 249 6.22 -7.29 0.10
N TRP A 250 6.35 -7.41 1.42
CA TRP A 250 7.14 -6.48 2.24
C TRP A 250 8.17 -7.25 3.04
N TYR A 251 9.31 -6.64 3.27
CA TYR A 251 10.32 -7.15 4.19
C TYR A 251 10.69 -6.09 5.24
N LYS A 252 11.24 -6.54 6.34
CA LYS A 252 11.69 -5.64 7.40
C LYS A 252 12.79 -4.73 6.86
N ASN A 253 12.64 -3.41 7.05
CA ASN A 253 13.65 -2.44 6.66
C ASN A 253 14.91 -2.61 7.51
N PRO A 254 16.06 -2.99 6.93
CA PRO A 254 17.30 -3.20 7.69
C PRO A 254 17.92 -1.89 8.20
N GLY A 255 17.52 -0.76 7.62
CA GLY A 255 17.99 0.58 7.99
C GLY A 255 17.17 1.29 9.06
N TYR A 256 16.09 0.64 9.55
CA TYR A 256 15.16 1.21 10.52
C TYR A 256 15.48 0.82 11.96
#